data_ae8217595fc9b0c6cb02e196977dcecb
#
_entry.id   ae8217595fc9b0c6cb02e196977dcecb
#
_cell.length_a   1.000
_cell.length_b   1.000
_cell.length_c   1.000
_cell.angle_alpha   90.00
_cell.angle_beta   90.00
_cell.angle_gamma   90.00
#
_symmetry.space_group_name_H-M   'P 1'
#
loop_
_entity.id
_entity.type
_entity.pdbx_description
1 polymer ?
#
loop_
_entity_poly.entity_id
_entity_poly.type
_entity_poly.pdbx_seq_one_letter_code
_entity_poly.pdbx_strand_id
1 'polypeptide(L)'
;MSELSTRPALITKVIPDSIAAEIGFEPGDAIVAVNGQKPRDLIDYQFLCADEFLELEVLDTKGKTHNLEIEKDCDEDLGLEFETALFDGLIQCNNRCPFCFIDQQPPGKRETLYLKDDDYRLSFLYGSYLTLTNLSQKEWDRIEQMRLSPLYVSVHATEPEVRIRLLKNLRAGKILEQIKWFQERRLQIHAQVVVCPGINDGEHLERTLLDLAKFHTGNIPAVASVAVVPVGLTRFRPAADELIAVTAEKAREVIAQVQKIQAVLSQGKSAEKGKRKKLKSPPPNPPLARGGEELNPPLARGGEDLNSLEARGGEDLNSLEAMGKNSKSRCIWLADEWFLIAGWELPQAADYADYPQIGNGVGSIRQFIQQFETAFEKVRSTAVNPPRKLIWVVGNAVEKAFEPAVRQLNQIPGLEVKMVALCSQYWGQNITVTGLLTGQDLQSALQGMDLGDGILLPSVMLKQGEPRFLDDMTVEELAGFLKTRIFPVSGVEELISGAIGLKTVESKV
;
A
#
# COMPACT_ATOMS: atom_id res chain seq x y z
N MET A 1 6.40 30.61 0.27
CA MET A 1 5.55 29.51 -0.25
C MET A 1 4.17 30.11 -0.34
N SER A 2 3.63 30.27 -1.56
CA SER A 2 2.24 30.72 -1.76
C SER A 2 1.32 29.71 -1.07
N GLU A 3 0.38 30.18 -0.26
CA GLU A 3 -0.73 29.37 0.19
C GLU A 3 -1.41 28.79 -1.06
N LEU A 4 -1.43 27.47 -1.16
CA LEU A 4 -2.16 26.78 -2.22
C LEU A 4 -3.63 27.19 -2.03
N SER A 5 -4.20 27.89 -3.00
CA SER A 5 -5.59 28.29 -3.00
C SER A 5 -6.44 27.02 -3.06
N THR A 6 -7.18 26.73 -1.99
CA THR A 6 -8.14 25.64 -1.96
C THR A 6 -9.18 25.87 -3.05
N ARG A 7 -9.30 24.95 -4.00
CA ARG A 7 -10.31 24.97 -5.05
C ARG A 7 -11.60 24.36 -4.50
N PRO A 8 -12.79 24.81 -4.97
CA PRO A 8 -14.02 24.09 -4.68
C PRO A 8 -13.91 22.62 -5.07
N ALA A 9 -14.46 21.73 -4.25
CA ALA A 9 -14.42 20.29 -4.47
C ALA A 9 -15.41 19.91 -5.58
N LEU A 10 -14.91 19.65 -6.80
CA LEU A 10 -15.71 19.34 -7.98
C LEU A 10 -16.34 17.95 -7.87
N ILE A 11 -17.68 17.90 -7.97
CA ILE A 11 -18.46 16.66 -7.95
C ILE A 11 -18.45 16.03 -9.34
N THR A 12 -18.05 14.77 -9.42
CA THR A 12 -18.03 14.01 -10.69
C THR A 12 -19.20 13.03 -10.78
N LYS A 13 -19.74 12.61 -9.63
CA LYS A 13 -20.85 11.68 -9.60
C LYS A 13 -21.70 11.90 -8.35
N VAL A 14 -23.00 11.74 -8.51
CA VAL A 14 -23.99 11.70 -7.44
C VAL A 14 -24.56 10.29 -7.39
N ILE A 15 -24.51 9.66 -6.21
CA ILE A 15 -25.01 8.30 -6.00
C ILE A 15 -26.55 8.33 -6.08
N PRO A 16 -27.19 7.47 -6.89
CA PRO A 16 -28.64 7.37 -6.92
C PRO A 16 -29.22 7.04 -5.54
N ASP A 17 -30.39 7.61 -5.24
CA ASP A 17 -31.11 7.41 -3.97
C ASP A 17 -30.33 7.87 -2.73
N SER A 18 -29.35 8.80 -2.90
CA SER A 18 -28.62 9.45 -1.82
C SER A 18 -29.24 10.79 -1.43
N ILE A 19 -28.84 11.34 -0.27
CA ILE A 19 -29.24 12.69 0.18
C ILE A 19 -28.92 13.73 -0.91
N ALA A 20 -27.73 13.68 -1.50
CA ALA A 20 -27.34 14.60 -2.56
C ALA A 20 -28.24 14.49 -3.80
N ALA A 21 -28.68 13.28 -4.18
CA ALA A 21 -29.61 13.09 -5.29
C ALA A 21 -31.00 13.66 -4.97
N GLU A 22 -31.51 13.50 -3.74
CA GLU A 22 -32.81 14.01 -3.30
C GLU A 22 -32.89 15.54 -3.29
N ILE A 23 -31.80 16.20 -2.89
CA ILE A 23 -31.70 17.66 -2.84
C ILE A 23 -31.29 18.30 -4.16
N GLY A 24 -30.96 17.48 -5.19
CA GLY A 24 -30.76 17.91 -6.56
C GLY A 24 -29.34 18.34 -6.94
N PHE A 25 -28.32 17.75 -6.32
CA PHE A 25 -26.95 17.89 -6.82
C PHE A 25 -26.78 17.24 -8.20
N GLU A 26 -25.95 17.86 -9.02
CA GLU A 26 -25.59 17.36 -10.35
C GLU A 26 -24.06 17.22 -10.49
N PRO A 27 -23.58 16.27 -11.31
CA PRO A 27 -22.16 16.25 -11.71
C PRO A 27 -21.75 17.58 -12.35
N GLY A 28 -20.65 18.16 -11.88
CA GLY A 28 -20.18 19.49 -12.27
C GLY A 28 -20.45 20.59 -11.23
N ASP A 29 -21.31 20.35 -10.25
CA ASP A 29 -21.40 21.21 -9.07
C ASP A 29 -20.14 21.07 -8.21
N ALA A 30 -19.89 22.02 -7.33
CA ALA A 30 -18.70 22.00 -6.47
C ALA A 30 -19.02 22.46 -5.05
N ILE A 31 -18.49 21.74 -4.04
CA ILE A 31 -18.55 22.17 -2.64
C ILE A 31 -17.50 23.24 -2.39
N VAL A 32 -17.96 24.42 -1.96
CA VAL A 32 -17.11 25.57 -1.63
C VAL A 32 -16.76 25.56 -0.14
N ALA A 33 -17.75 25.33 0.73
CA ALA A 33 -17.57 25.25 2.17
C ALA A 33 -18.59 24.29 2.81
N VAL A 34 -18.23 23.72 3.95
CA VAL A 34 -19.08 22.94 4.85
C VAL A 34 -18.99 23.59 6.22
N ASN A 35 -20.12 23.98 6.81
CA ASN A 35 -20.18 24.68 8.11
C ASN A 35 -19.25 25.91 8.17
N GLY A 36 -19.19 26.67 7.06
CA GLY A 36 -18.32 27.85 6.90
C GLY A 36 -16.83 27.55 6.73
N GLN A 37 -16.41 26.27 6.69
CA GLN A 37 -15.03 25.85 6.51
C GLN A 37 -14.80 25.29 5.11
N LYS A 38 -13.68 25.69 4.47
CA LYS A 38 -13.29 25.17 3.15
C LYS A 38 -12.52 23.86 3.32
N PRO A 39 -13.07 22.72 2.87
CA PRO A 39 -12.36 21.45 2.95
C PRO A 39 -11.11 21.47 2.06
N ARG A 40 -9.97 21.05 2.58
CA ARG A 40 -8.70 20.96 1.84
C ARG A 40 -8.61 19.66 1.03
N ASP A 41 -9.34 18.65 1.45
CA ASP A 41 -9.29 17.29 0.91
C ASP A 41 -10.53 16.49 1.37
N LEU A 42 -10.59 15.25 0.90
CA LEU A 42 -11.67 14.32 1.24
C LEU A 42 -11.75 14.02 2.75
N ILE A 43 -10.62 14.09 3.48
CA ILE A 43 -10.61 13.85 4.92
C ILE A 43 -11.35 14.99 5.64
N ASP A 44 -11.03 16.26 5.30
CA ASP A 44 -11.76 17.41 5.86
C ASP A 44 -13.24 17.35 5.50
N TYR A 45 -13.57 17.01 4.23
CA TYR A 45 -14.96 16.89 3.80
C TYR A 45 -15.71 15.85 4.65
N GLN A 46 -15.19 14.64 4.78
CA GLN A 46 -15.82 13.59 5.59
C GLN A 46 -15.94 13.98 7.06
N PHE A 47 -14.91 14.60 7.62
CA PHE A 47 -14.92 15.06 9.01
C PHE A 47 -15.98 16.15 9.24
N LEU A 48 -16.06 17.14 8.34
CA LEU A 48 -17.02 18.23 8.44
C LEU A 48 -18.47 17.77 8.16
N CYS A 49 -18.65 16.72 7.36
CA CYS A 49 -19.95 16.14 7.05
C CYS A 49 -20.42 15.09 8.07
N ALA A 50 -19.68 14.83 9.14
CA ALA A 50 -20.05 13.82 10.14
C ALA A 50 -21.21 14.28 11.05
N ASP A 51 -21.46 15.58 11.16
CA ASP A 51 -22.52 16.17 12.00
C ASP A 51 -23.95 15.91 11.43
N GLU A 52 -24.96 15.99 12.31
CA GLU A 52 -26.38 15.85 11.95
C GLU A 52 -26.92 17.06 11.21
N PHE A 53 -26.35 18.26 11.43
CA PHE A 53 -26.76 19.53 10.80
C PHE A 53 -25.57 20.09 10.00
N LEU A 54 -25.81 20.30 8.71
CA LEU A 54 -24.81 20.81 7.79
C LEU A 54 -25.30 22.08 7.08
N GLU A 55 -24.40 23.06 7.01
CA GLU A 55 -24.52 24.21 6.10
C GLU A 55 -23.54 24.01 4.94
N LEU A 56 -24.05 23.80 3.74
CA LEU A 56 -23.23 23.64 2.54
C LEU A 56 -23.27 24.89 1.67
N GLU A 57 -22.11 25.44 1.35
CA GLU A 57 -21.95 26.41 0.28
C GLU A 57 -21.57 25.67 -1.01
N VAL A 58 -22.44 25.76 -2.03
CA VAL A 58 -22.32 24.98 -3.27
C VAL A 58 -22.26 25.91 -4.45
N LEU A 59 -21.31 25.73 -5.36
CA LEU A 59 -21.23 26.41 -6.64
C LEU A 59 -21.82 25.50 -7.71
N ASP A 60 -22.91 25.93 -8.37
CA ASP A 60 -23.52 25.17 -9.46
C ASP A 60 -22.74 25.30 -10.78
N THR A 61 -23.10 24.47 -11.75
CA THR A 61 -22.48 24.46 -13.11
C THR A 61 -22.64 25.78 -13.87
N LYS A 62 -23.55 26.68 -13.43
CA LYS A 62 -23.80 28.01 -14.01
C LYS A 62 -23.01 29.10 -13.30
N GLY A 63 -22.24 28.77 -12.29
CA GLY A 63 -21.43 29.71 -11.51
C GLY A 63 -22.19 30.46 -10.43
N LYS A 64 -23.38 29.97 -10.04
CA LYS A 64 -24.19 30.55 -8.96
C LYS A 64 -23.92 29.80 -7.67
N THR A 65 -23.73 30.54 -6.57
CA THR A 65 -23.57 29.97 -5.23
C THR A 65 -24.93 29.76 -4.57
N HIS A 66 -25.09 28.61 -3.94
CA HIS A 66 -26.27 28.22 -3.16
C HIS A 66 -25.83 27.87 -1.74
N ASN A 67 -26.63 28.24 -0.74
CA ASN A 67 -26.49 27.81 0.63
C ASN A 67 -27.61 26.81 0.95
N LEU A 68 -27.21 25.60 1.35
CA LEU A 68 -28.14 24.52 1.66
C LEU A 68 -27.96 24.11 3.13
N GLU A 69 -29.09 23.98 3.83
CA GLU A 69 -29.14 23.42 5.17
C GLU A 69 -29.65 21.97 5.06
N ILE A 70 -28.90 21.04 5.63
CA ILE A 70 -29.18 19.59 5.56
C ILE A 70 -29.27 19.05 6.98
N GLU A 71 -30.35 18.34 7.28
CA GLU A 71 -30.51 17.53 8.47
C GLU A 71 -30.42 16.04 8.06
N LYS A 72 -29.55 15.26 8.69
CA LYS A 72 -29.29 13.85 8.38
C LYS A 72 -28.89 13.08 9.63
N ASP A 73 -28.84 11.77 9.55
CA ASP A 73 -28.26 10.96 10.61
C ASP A 73 -26.74 11.20 10.73
N CYS A 74 -26.21 11.11 11.96
CA CYS A 74 -24.78 11.23 12.22
C CYS A 74 -24.01 10.19 11.37
N ASP A 75 -22.90 10.60 10.77
CA ASP A 75 -22.07 9.80 9.86
C ASP A 75 -22.76 9.29 8.57
N GLU A 76 -24.01 9.67 8.28
CA GLU A 76 -24.64 9.34 7.01
C GLU A 76 -23.95 10.07 5.85
N ASP A 77 -23.64 9.32 4.78
CA ASP A 77 -22.95 9.86 3.60
C ASP A 77 -23.92 10.64 2.71
N LEU A 78 -23.50 11.79 2.22
CA LEU A 78 -24.29 12.58 1.26
C LEU A 78 -24.41 11.92 -0.11
N GLY A 79 -23.52 11.00 -0.46
CA GLY A 79 -23.51 10.31 -1.75
C GLY A 79 -22.83 11.10 -2.88
N LEU A 80 -21.76 11.84 -2.58
CA LEU A 80 -20.98 12.62 -3.54
C LEU A 80 -19.62 11.97 -3.81
N GLU A 81 -19.26 11.81 -5.10
CA GLU A 81 -17.91 11.45 -5.53
C GLU A 81 -17.24 12.66 -6.20
N PHE A 82 -15.95 12.88 -5.90
CA PHE A 82 -15.19 14.04 -6.35
C PHE A 82 -14.15 13.69 -7.41
N GLU A 83 -13.76 14.70 -8.22
CA GLU A 83 -12.70 14.55 -9.24
C GLU A 83 -11.36 14.14 -8.62
N THR A 84 -11.07 14.62 -7.43
CA THR A 84 -9.80 14.33 -6.71
C THR A 84 -10.07 14.29 -5.20
N ALA A 85 -9.26 13.53 -4.48
CA ALA A 85 -9.27 13.55 -3.03
C ALA A 85 -8.57 14.77 -2.41
N LEU A 86 -7.83 15.56 -3.22
CA LEU A 86 -6.98 16.67 -2.76
C LEU A 86 -7.43 17.99 -3.41
N PHE A 87 -8.23 18.79 -2.72
CA PHE A 87 -8.80 20.03 -3.26
C PHE A 87 -7.81 21.20 -3.23
N ASP A 88 -6.78 21.14 -2.41
CA ASP A 88 -5.68 22.11 -2.35
C ASP A 88 -4.42 21.67 -3.11
N GLY A 89 -4.49 20.51 -3.78
CA GLY A 89 -3.41 19.95 -4.58
C GLY A 89 -2.50 19.00 -3.81
N LEU A 90 -1.55 18.41 -4.54
CA LEU A 90 -0.67 17.34 -4.08
C LEU A 90 0.57 17.88 -3.38
N ILE A 91 0.92 17.30 -2.22
CA ILE A 91 2.25 17.48 -1.61
C ILE A 91 3.24 16.62 -2.38
N GLN A 92 4.04 17.26 -3.23
CA GLN A 92 5.00 16.56 -4.07
C GLN A 92 6.27 16.15 -3.32
N CYS A 93 6.79 14.96 -3.66
CA CYS A 93 8.07 14.47 -3.18
C CYS A 93 9.23 15.26 -3.76
N ASN A 94 10.12 15.75 -2.90
CA ASN A 94 11.36 16.45 -3.32
C ASN A 94 12.62 15.58 -3.14
N ASN A 95 12.49 14.30 -2.83
CA ASN A 95 13.59 13.36 -2.77
C ASN A 95 14.09 12.99 -4.18
N ARG A 96 15.34 12.52 -4.25
CA ARG A 96 16.00 12.08 -5.50
C ARG A 96 16.53 10.66 -5.35
N CYS A 97 15.68 9.76 -4.87
CA CYS A 97 16.04 8.37 -4.63
C CYS A 97 16.48 7.70 -5.95
N PRO A 98 17.66 7.08 -6.05
CA PRO A 98 18.09 6.41 -7.28
C PRO A 98 17.18 5.21 -7.65
N PHE A 99 16.47 4.66 -6.67
CA PHE A 99 15.53 3.56 -6.86
C PHE A 99 14.07 4.04 -7.07
N CYS A 100 13.81 5.33 -7.20
CA CYS A 100 12.46 5.86 -7.42
C CYS A 100 11.93 5.38 -8.77
N PHE A 101 10.84 4.61 -8.75
CA PHE A 101 10.24 4.07 -9.98
C PHE A 101 9.72 5.20 -10.90
N ILE A 102 9.24 6.30 -10.33
CA ILE A 102 8.79 7.47 -11.10
C ILE A 102 9.95 8.11 -11.87
N ASP A 103 11.14 8.22 -11.26
CA ASP A 103 12.32 8.78 -11.93
C ASP A 103 12.93 7.81 -12.99
N GLN A 104 12.49 6.55 -12.98
CA GLN A 104 12.85 5.52 -13.95
C GLN A 104 11.80 5.37 -15.07
N GLN A 105 10.83 6.30 -15.20
CA GLN A 105 9.87 6.30 -16.29
C GLN A 105 10.50 6.80 -17.59
N PRO A 106 10.14 6.23 -18.76
CA PRO A 106 10.57 6.76 -20.05
C PRO A 106 9.96 8.14 -20.30
N PRO A 107 10.65 9.05 -21.00
CA PRO A 107 10.11 10.37 -21.31
C PRO A 107 8.93 10.30 -22.29
N GLY A 108 8.09 11.34 -22.27
CA GLY A 108 7.03 11.54 -23.29
C GLY A 108 5.76 10.70 -23.07
N LYS A 109 5.53 10.24 -21.84
CA LYS A 109 4.27 9.60 -21.44
C LYS A 109 3.33 10.59 -20.77
N ARG A 110 2.09 10.17 -20.45
CA ARG A 110 1.11 11.01 -19.76
C ARG A 110 1.67 11.60 -18.46
N GLU A 111 1.31 12.83 -18.14
CA GLU A 111 1.84 13.57 -16.99
C GLU A 111 1.64 12.87 -15.65
N THR A 112 0.54 12.13 -15.52
CA THR A 112 0.23 11.41 -14.27
C THR A 112 1.27 10.34 -13.90
N LEU A 113 2.06 9.82 -14.86
CA LEU A 113 3.14 8.88 -14.60
C LEU A 113 4.39 9.50 -13.97
N TYR A 114 4.48 10.84 -13.99
CA TYR A 114 5.62 11.59 -13.44
C TYR A 114 5.29 12.31 -12.14
N LEU A 115 4.05 12.14 -11.64
CA LEU A 115 3.66 12.71 -10.35
C LEU A 115 4.31 11.94 -9.22
N LYS A 116 5.12 12.62 -8.43
CA LYS A 116 5.79 12.06 -7.24
C LYS A 116 5.05 12.57 -6.01
N ASP A 117 4.23 11.73 -5.44
CA ASP A 117 3.56 12.02 -4.19
C ASP A 117 4.48 11.75 -2.97
N ASP A 118 4.31 12.56 -1.94
CA ASP A 118 4.82 12.35 -0.58
C ASP A 118 3.80 12.93 0.39
N ASP A 119 2.52 12.58 0.13
CA ASP A 119 1.34 13.18 0.74
C ASP A 119 0.72 12.25 1.78
N TYR A 120 0.71 12.67 3.04
CA TYR A 120 0.17 11.88 4.14
C TYR A 120 -1.34 11.60 4.01
N ARG A 121 -2.07 12.44 3.27
CA ARG A 121 -3.51 12.27 3.03
C ARG A 121 -3.75 11.07 2.10
N LEU A 122 -2.96 10.94 1.02
CA LEU A 122 -3.02 9.77 0.15
C LEU A 122 -2.53 8.51 0.88
N SER A 123 -1.57 8.67 1.80
CA SER A 123 -1.15 7.58 2.66
C SER A 123 -2.30 7.08 3.55
N PHE A 124 -3.02 7.98 4.19
CA PHE A 124 -4.15 7.64 5.06
C PHE A 124 -5.33 7.07 4.29
N LEU A 125 -5.72 7.69 3.16
CA LEU A 125 -6.88 7.29 2.37
C LEU A 125 -6.66 6.01 1.56
N TYR A 126 -5.47 5.85 0.97
CA TYR A 126 -5.23 4.82 -0.05
C TYR A 126 -3.99 3.94 0.21
N GLY A 127 -3.28 4.16 1.31
CA GLY A 127 -2.09 3.38 1.64
C GLY A 127 -0.85 3.73 0.80
N SER A 128 -0.81 4.90 0.15
CA SER A 128 0.39 5.38 -0.56
C SER A 128 1.54 5.60 0.42
N TYR A 129 2.76 5.21 -0.01
CA TYR A 129 3.94 5.32 0.84
C TYR A 129 4.55 6.71 0.78
N LEU A 130 4.70 7.35 1.97
CA LEU A 130 5.38 8.64 2.11
C LEU A 130 6.71 8.50 2.84
N THR A 131 7.59 9.50 2.69
CA THR A 131 8.93 9.47 3.28
C THR A 131 9.06 10.24 4.59
N LEU A 132 8.06 11.03 4.97
CA LEU A 132 8.07 11.98 6.09
C LEU A 132 9.12 13.09 5.97
N THR A 133 9.72 13.32 4.79
CA THR A 133 10.76 14.34 4.61
C THR A 133 10.23 15.72 4.23
N ASN A 134 8.97 15.80 3.77
CA ASN A 134 8.38 17.00 3.19
C ASN A 134 7.35 17.70 4.09
N LEU A 135 6.95 17.08 5.20
CA LEU A 135 5.89 17.61 6.05
C LEU A 135 6.32 18.89 6.77
N SER A 136 5.44 19.90 6.72
CA SER A 136 5.54 21.12 7.52
C SER A 136 5.00 20.87 8.95
N GLN A 137 5.26 21.81 9.86
CA GLN A 137 4.72 21.70 11.22
C GLN A 137 3.19 21.66 11.23
N LYS A 138 2.53 22.44 10.37
CA LYS A 138 1.06 22.43 10.21
C LYS A 138 0.52 21.04 9.85
N GLU A 139 1.24 20.28 8.99
CA GLU A 139 0.83 18.94 8.61
C GLU A 139 1.05 17.94 9.74
N TRP A 140 2.14 18.07 10.52
CA TRP A 140 2.35 17.27 11.73
C TRP A 140 1.26 17.51 12.76
N ASP A 141 0.91 18.78 13.01
CA ASP A 141 -0.16 19.17 13.94
C ASP A 141 -1.52 18.60 13.49
N ARG A 142 -1.81 18.64 12.19
CA ARG A 142 -3.04 18.07 11.62
C ARG A 142 -3.12 16.55 11.74
N ILE A 143 -2.02 15.83 11.46
CA ILE A 143 -1.94 14.37 11.66
C ILE A 143 -2.27 14.02 13.12
N GLU A 144 -1.75 14.79 14.07
CA GLU A 144 -2.00 14.59 15.51
C GLU A 144 -3.47 14.90 15.86
N GLN A 145 -3.98 16.06 15.46
CA GLN A 145 -5.34 16.53 15.78
C GLN A 145 -6.42 15.61 15.23
N MET A 146 -6.29 15.22 13.96
CA MET A 146 -7.26 14.35 13.28
C MET A 146 -6.98 12.86 13.50
N ARG A 147 -5.92 12.52 14.24
CA ARG A 147 -5.55 11.12 14.53
C ARG A 147 -5.34 10.27 13.28
N LEU A 148 -4.73 10.83 12.22
CA LEU A 148 -4.55 10.14 10.93
C LEU A 148 -3.56 8.98 11.07
N SER A 149 -4.10 7.78 11.21
CA SER A 149 -3.37 6.54 11.52
C SER A 149 -4.18 5.32 11.08
N PRO A 150 -3.54 4.27 10.50
CA PRO A 150 -2.11 4.19 10.22
C PRO A 150 -1.68 5.02 9.00
N LEU A 151 -0.39 5.40 8.95
CA LEU A 151 0.26 5.90 7.74
C LEU A 151 1.25 4.88 7.19
N TYR A 152 1.50 4.91 5.88
CA TYR A 152 2.41 4.01 5.20
C TYR A 152 3.73 4.74 4.91
N VAL A 153 4.83 4.29 5.51
CA VAL A 153 6.09 5.04 5.54
C VAL A 153 7.24 4.29 4.89
N SER A 154 7.84 4.91 3.89
CA SER A 154 9.09 4.48 3.26
C SER A 154 10.27 4.77 4.18
N VAL A 155 10.72 3.78 4.92
CA VAL A 155 11.84 3.91 5.89
C VAL A 155 13.19 3.65 5.22
N HIS A 156 13.36 2.50 4.59
CA HIS A 156 14.54 1.98 3.87
C HIS A 156 15.78 1.76 4.73
N ALA A 157 16.12 2.66 5.66
CA ALA A 157 17.18 2.54 6.65
C ALA A 157 16.87 3.40 7.87
N THR A 158 17.34 3.00 9.06
CA THR A 158 17.25 3.79 10.30
C THR A 158 18.52 4.58 10.57
N GLU A 159 19.66 4.16 10.02
CA GLU A 159 20.91 4.90 10.09
C GLU A 159 20.83 6.19 9.27
N PRO A 160 21.07 7.36 9.89
CA PRO A 160 20.90 8.66 9.24
C PRO A 160 21.67 8.79 7.92
N GLU A 161 22.96 8.41 7.90
CA GLU A 161 23.82 8.55 6.74
C GLU A 161 23.32 7.65 5.59
N VAL A 162 22.95 6.40 5.87
CA VAL A 162 22.44 5.45 4.88
C VAL A 162 21.13 5.95 4.27
N ARG A 163 20.21 6.44 5.12
CA ARG A 163 18.92 6.95 4.64
C ARG A 163 19.06 8.25 3.87
N ILE A 164 19.97 9.17 4.30
CA ILE A 164 20.30 10.40 3.56
C ILE A 164 20.87 10.05 2.18
N ARG A 165 21.78 9.08 2.10
CA ARG A 165 22.35 8.60 0.83
C ARG A 165 21.27 8.02 -0.09
N LEU A 166 20.34 7.22 0.45
CA LEU A 166 19.25 6.59 -0.31
C LEU A 166 18.23 7.61 -0.84
N LEU A 167 17.83 8.58 -0.03
CA LEU A 167 16.81 9.55 -0.42
C LEU A 167 17.40 10.82 -1.05
N LYS A 168 18.71 11.00 -0.95
CA LYS A 168 19.43 12.23 -1.36
C LYS A 168 18.81 13.49 -0.74
N ASN A 169 18.43 13.40 0.55
CA ASN A 169 17.76 14.44 1.30
C ASN A 169 18.23 14.43 2.77
N LEU A 170 18.80 15.55 3.23
CA LEU A 170 19.31 15.66 4.60
C LEU A 170 18.24 15.48 5.70
N ARG A 171 16.98 15.82 5.40
CA ARG A 171 15.86 15.61 6.33
C ARG A 171 15.56 14.14 6.57
N ALA A 172 16.01 13.26 5.69
CA ALA A 172 15.79 11.82 5.78
C ALA A 172 16.43 11.18 7.02
N GLY A 173 17.49 11.78 7.57
CA GLY A 173 18.18 11.29 8.78
C GLY A 173 17.35 11.29 10.06
N LYS A 174 16.17 11.93 10.08
CA LYS A 174 15.34 12.10 11.28
C LYS A 174 14.30 10.99 11.51
N ILE A 175 14.37 9.87 10.78
CA ILE A 175 13.30 8.87 10.78
C ILE A 175 13.00 8.27 12.16
N LEU A 176 14.03 7.99 12.98
CA LEU A 176 13.81 7.44 14.33
C LEU A 176 13.13 8.43 15.26
N GLU A 177 13.46 9.74 15.17
CA GLU A 177 12.77 10.80 15.91
C GLU A 177 11.30 10.89 15.50
N GLN A 178 11.03 10.77 14.19
CA GLN A 178 9.68 10.78 13.65
C GLN A 178 8.87 9.56 14.10
N ILE A 179 9.44 8.35 14.09
CA ILE A 179 8.75 7.15 14.60
C ILE A 179 8.48 7.28 16.10
N LYS A 180 9.42 7.85 16.87
CA LYS A 180 9.21 8.13 18.29
C LYS A 180 8.06 9.14 18.50
N TRP A 181 7.94 10.14 17.65
CA TRP A 181 6.81 11.09 17.65
C TRP A 181 5.46 10.37 17.49
N PHE A 182 5.35 9.37 16.56
CA PHE A 182 4.17 8.52 16.42
C PHE A 182 3.91 7.70 17.70
N GLN A 183 4.96 7.13 18.28
CA GLN A 183 4.85 6.35 19.52
C GLN A 183 4.28 7.16 20.68
N GLU A 184 4.80 8.36 20.90
CA GLU A 184 4.36 9.27 21.98
C GLU A 184 2.89 9.67 21.83
N ARG A 185 2.38 9.73 20.61
CA ARG A 185 1.00 10.09 20.26
C ARG A 185 0.07 8.90 20.08
N ARG A 186 0.58 7.68 20.23
CA ARG A 186 -0.17 6.45 20.03
C ARG A 186 -0.78 6.39 18.61
N LEU A 187 -0.02 6.81 17.62
CA LEU A 187 -0.31 6.69 16.19
C LEU A 187 0.56 5.57 15.61
N GLN A 188 0.12 4.98 14.52
CA GLN A 188 0.75 3.82 13.91
C GLN A 188 1.26 4.12 12.51
N ILE A 189 2.32 3.41 12.12
CA ILE A 189 2.78 3.35 10.75
C ILE A 189 2.93 1.90 10.27
N HIS A 190 2.75 1.69 8.98
CA HIS A 190 3.23 0.53 8.24
C HIS A 190 4.54 0.92 7.55
N ALA A 191 5.64 0.28 7.90
CA ALA A 191 6.96 0.61 7.39
C ALA A 191 7.31 -0.23 6.14
N GLN A 192 8.00 0.39 5.17
CA GLN A 192 8.55 -0.29 4.01
C GLN A 192 10.08 -0.13 3.99
N VAL A 193 10.77 -1.21 3.70
CA VAL A 193 12.22 -1.24 3.47
C VAL A 193 12.48 -1.79 2.09
N VAL A 194 12.79 -0.91 1.12
CA VAL A 194 13.29 -1.31 -0.20
C VAL A 194 14.77 -1.61 -0.05
N VAL A 195 15.14 -2.86 -0.28
CA VAL A 195 16.54 -3.31 -0.16
C VAL A 195 17.28 -3.08 -1.47
N CYS A 196 18.31 -2.23 -1.39
CA CYS A 196 19.25 -1.93 -2.47
C CYS A 196 20.58 -2.61 -2.14
N PRO A 197 20.96 -3.72 -2.83
CA PRO A 197 22.18 -4.45 -2.53
C PRO A 197 23.43 -3.57 -2.57
N GLY A 198 24.30 -3.71 -1.57
CA GLY A 198 25.52 -2.90 -1.39
C GLY A 198 25.30 -1.51 -0.79
N ILE A 199 24.04 -1.14 -0.43
CA ILE A 199 23.74 0.17 0.16
C ILE A 199 23.08 0.01 1.53
N ASN A 200 21.96 -0.69 1.63
CA ASN A 200 21.21 -0.88 2.89
C ASN A 200 20.89 -2.35 3.20
N ASP A 201 21.60 -3.29 2.56
CA ASP A 201 21.56 -4.73 2.89
C ASP A 201 22.53 -5.10 4.02
N GLY A 202 22.67 -6.38 4.34
CA GLY A 202 23.59 -6.89 5.35
C GLY A 202 23.36 -6.27 6.73
N GLU A 203 24.40 -5.72 7.35
CA GLU A 203 24.35 -5.12 8.70
C GLU A 203 23.38 -3.94 8.78
N HIS A 204 23.28 -3.13 7.74
CA HIS A 204 22.35 -2.01 7.67
C HIS A 204 20.89 -2.48 7.69
N LEU A 205 20.57 -3.56 6.96
CA LEU A 205 19.24 -4.16 6.99
C LEU A 205 18.93 -4.74 8.37
N GLU A 206 19.87 -5.50 8.96
CA GLU A 206 19.71 -6.06 10.30
C GLU A 206 19.40 -4.97 11.33
N ARG A 207 20.22 -3.92 11.37
CA ARG A 207 20.02 -2.78 12.26
C ARG A 207 18.67 -2.11 12.04
N THR A 208 18.31 -1.84 10.80
CA THR A 208 17.03 -1.22 10.45
C THR A 208 15.85 -2.04 10.98
N LEU A 209 15.85 -3.35 10.76
CA LEU A 209 14.77 -4.23 11.21
C LEU A 209 14.70 -4.35 12.73
N LEU A 210 15.85 -4.41 13.41
CA LEU A 210 15.91 -4.44 14.86
C LEU A 210 15.45 -3.11 15.48
N ASP A 211 15.83 -1.98 14.91
CA ASP A 211 15.38 -0.66 15.37
C ASP A 211 13.86 -0.52 15.20
N LEU A 212 13.31 -0.89 14.06
CA LEU A 212 11.86 -0.85 13.83
C LEU A 212 11.09 -1.78 14.77
N ALA A 213 11.65 -2.97 15.07
CA ALA A 213 11.04 -3.92 15.99
C ALA A 213 10.92 -3.37 17.42
N LYS A 214 11.81 -2.46 17.85
CA LYS A 214 11.72 -1.78 19.17
C LYS A 214 10.45 -0.94 19.31
N PHE A 215 9.90 -0.44 18.21
CA PHE A 215 8.65 0.32 18.16
C PHE A 215 7.40 -0.54 17.99
N HIS A 216 7.57 -1.87 17.83
CA HIS A 216 6.46 -2.82 17.78
C HIS A 216 6.11 -3.35 19.17
N THR A 217 5.77 -2.46 20.09
CA THR A 217 5.50 -2.76 21.52
C THR A 217 4.20 -2.10 21.98
N GLY A 218 3.60 -2.68 23.00
CA GLY A 218 2.34 -2.20 23.58
C GLY A 218 1.09 -2.65 22.82
N ASN A 219 -0.07 -2.08 23.18
CA ASN A 219 -1.36 -2.41 22.56
C ASN A 219 -1.57 -1.66 21.24
N ILE A 220 -0.96 -0.49 21.10
CA ILE A 220 -0.96 0.33 19.89
C ILE A 220 0.53 0.59 19.55
N PRO A 221 1.19 -0.34 18.83
CA PRO A 221 2.59 -0.19 18.47
C PRO A 221 2.77 0.92 17.43
N ALA A 222 3.79 1.77 17.56
CA ALA A 222 4.05 2.81 16.58
C ALA A 222 4.40 2.22 15.20
N VAL A 223 5.13 1.10 15.17
CA VAL A 223 5.36 0.32 13.94
C VAL A 223 4.42 -0.89 13.98
N ALA A 224 3.34 -0.83 13.23
CA ALA A 224 2.36 -1.91 13.14
C ALA A 224 2.91 -3.10 12.35
N SER A 225 3.58 -2.84 11.23
CA SER A 225 4.24 -3.87 10.41
C SER A 225 5.38 -3.29 9.59
N VAL A 226 6.29 -4.15 9.14
CA VAL A 226 7.44 -3.83 8.27
C VAL A 226 7.42 -4.77 7.08
N ALA A 227 7.33 -4.23 5.85
CA ALA A 227 7.55 -4.97 4.62
C ALA A 227 8.99 -4.77 4.13
N VAL A 228 9.67 -5.87 3.85
CA VAL A 228 10.97 -5.89 3.20
C VAL A 228 10.75 -6.27 1.75
N VAL A 229 11.08 -5.37 0.81
CA VAL A 229 10.84 -5.54 -0.62
C VAL A 229 12.15 -5.42 -1.41
N PRO A 230 12.34 -6.15 -2.51
CA PRO A 230 13.52 -5.98 -3.36
C PRO A 230 13.42 -4.70 -4.19
N VAL A 231 14.57 -4.12 -4.55
CA VAL A 231 14.60 -2.98 -5.46
C VAL A 231 14.22 -3.40 -6.88
N GLY A 232 13.27 -2.67 -7.49
CA GLY A 232 12.91 -2.80 -8.90
C GLY A 232 13.73 -1.83 -9.77
N LEU A 233 14.35 -2.33 -10.82
CA LEU A 233 15.23 -1.55 -11.70
C LEU A 233 14.78 -1.64 -13.15
N THR A 234 14.46 -0.49 -13.77
CA THR A 234 14.13 -0.42 -15.19
C THR A 234 15.36 -0.10 -16.04
N ARG A 235 15.27 -0.32 -17.36
CA ARG A 235 16.34 0.05 -18.32
C ARG A 235 16.45 1.56 -18.53
N PHE A 236 15.47 2.34 -18.10
CA PHE A 236 15.43 3.81 -18.27
C PHE A 236 16.11 4.59 -17.15
N ARG A 237 16.60 3.90 -16.13
CA ARG A 237 17.36 4.53 -15.05
C ARG A 237 18.65 5.16 -15.58
N PRO A 238 19.17 6.21 -14.92
CA PRO A 238 20.45 6.81 -15.30
C PRO A 238 21.58 5.78 -15.27
N ALA A 239 22.40 5.73 -16.31
CA ALA A 239 23.53 4.79 -16.40
C ALA A 239 24.59 4.96 -15.29
N ALA A 240 24.63 6.14 -14.66
CA ALA A 240 25.57 6.49 -13.58
C ALA A 240 25.03 6.16 -12.18
N ASP A 241 23.88 5.52 -12.02
CA ASP A 241 23.42 5.10 -10.71
C ASP A 241 24.24 3.89 -10.21
N GLU A 242 24.34 3.77 -8.89
CA GLU A 242 25.13 2.71 -8.23
C GLU A 242 24.29 1.47 -7.88
N LEU A 243 23.03 1.42 -8.34
CA LEU A 243 22.13 0.32 -7.98
C LEU A 243 22.41 -0.93 -8.82
N ILE A 244 22.39 -2.05 -8.15
CA ILE A 244 22.48 -3.38 -8.77
C ILE A 244 21.20 -4.18 -8.53
N ALA A 245 20.84 -5.02 -9.50
CA ALA A 245 19.66 -5.87 -9.37
C ALA A 245 19.87 -6.93 -8.28
N VAL A 246 18.78 -7.35 -7.66
CA VAL A 246 18.80 -8.45 -6.70
C VAL A 246 19.04 -9.77 -7.46
N THR A 247 20.12 -10.49 -7.09
CA THR A 247 20.37 -11.84 -7.61
C THR A 247 19.68 -12.90 -6.76
N ALA A 248 19.58 -14.13 -7.27
CA ALA A 248 19.02 -15.24 -6.52
C ALA A 248 19.81 -15.54 -5.22
N GLU A 249 21.13 -15.39 -5.26
CA GLU A 249 22.01 -15.55 -4.10
C GLU A 249 21.71 -14.47 -3.05
N LYS A 250 21.62 -13.21 -3.46
CA LYS A 250 21.29 -12.09 -2.58
C LYS A 250 19.88 -12.26 -1.97
N ALA A 251 18.92 -12.74 -2.76
CA ALA A 251 17.58 -13.02 -2.26
C ALA A 251 17.60 -14.08 -1.15
N ARG A 252 18.36 -15.16 -1.32
CA ARG A 252 18.53 -16.21 -0.29
C ARG A 252 19.18 -15.66 0.98
N GLU A 253 20.20 -14.80 0.85
CA GLU A 253 20.85 -14.14 1.99
C GLU A 253 19.84 -13.30 2.78
N VAL A 254 19.08 -12.43 2.09
CA VAL A 254 18.08 -11.55 2.73
C VAL A 254 16.96 -12.38 3.38
N ILE A 255 16.47 -13.43 2.72
CA ILE A 255 15.45 -14.31 3.31
C ILE A 255 15.99 -14.95 4.60
N ALA A 256 17.19 -15.51 4.56
CA ALA A 256 17.81 -16.17 5.72
C ALA A 256 18.03 -15.17 6.87
N GLN A 257 18.50 -13.96 6.57
CA GLN A 257 18.70 -12.89 7.55
C GLN A 257 17.39 -12.48 8.22
N VAL A 258 16.35 -12.19 7.43
CA VAL A 258 15.04 -11.78 7.95
C VAL A 258 14.42 -12.91 8.78
N GLN A 259 14.48 -14.16 8.33
CA GLN A 259 13.99 -15.31 9.08
C GLN A 259 14.72 -15.50 10.42
N LYS A 260 16.04 -15.28 10.46
CA LYS A 260 16.82 -15.29 11.71
C LYS A 260 16.33 -14.22 12.69
N ILE A 261 16.12 -12.98 12.22
CA ILE A 261 15.61 -11.88 13.04
C ILE A 261 14.20 -12.22 13.56
N GLN A 262 13.31 -12.70 12.68
CA GLN A 262 11.95 -13.12 13.07
C GLN A 262 11.99 -14.22 14.16
N ALA A 263 12.91 -15.19 14.06
CA ALA A 263 13.08 -16.25 15.04
C ALA A 263 13.51 -15.70 16.41
N VAL A 264 14.49 -14.78 16.44
CA VAL A 264 14.96 -14.13 17.67
C VAL A 264 13.82 -13.35 18.33
N LEU A 265 13.11 -12.51 17.57
CA LEU A 265 11.97 -11.72 18.07
C LEU A 265 10.82 -12.61 18.58
N SER A 266 10.67 -13.82 18.08
CA SER A 266 9.65 -14.78 18.51
C SER A 266 10.06 -15.55 19.77
N GLN A 267 11.33 -15.86 19.97
CA GLN A 267 11.84 -16.65 21.12
C GLN A 267 11.81 -15.87 22.43
N GLY A 268 12.05 -14.55 22.39
CA GLY A 268 11.89 -13.69 23.58
C GLY A 268 10.50 -13.80 24.24
N LYS A 269 9.50 -14.35 23.51
CA LYS A 269 8.13 -14.60 23.97
C LYS A 269 7.91 -15.93 24.68
N SER A 270 8.73 -16.95 24.43
CA SER A 270 8.51 -18.32 24.96
C SER A 270 9.02 -18.47 26.39
N ALA A 271 10.07 -17.72 26.79
CA ALA A 271 10.69 -17.84 28.11
C ALA A 271 9.78 -17.32 29.25
N GLU A 272 8.76 -16.52 28.97
CA GLU A 272 7.87 -15.92 29.98
C GLU A 272 6.59 -16.71 30.27
N LYS A 273 6.16 -17.60 29.39
CA LYS A 273 4.97 -18.43 29.68
C LYS A 273 5.17 -19.42 30.83
N GLY A 274 6.44 -19.71 31.19
CA GLY A 274 6.78 -20.67 32.25
C GLY A 274 6.76 -20.14 33.69
N LYS A 275 6.65 -18.84 33.93
CA LYS A 275 6.77 -18.25 35.28
C LYS A 275 5.54 -17.52 35.83
N ARG A 276 4.33 -17.80 35.32
CA ARG A 276 3.13 -17.30 35.99
C ARG A 276 2.81 -18.15 37.25
N LYS A 277 3.43 -17.81 38.37
CA LYS A 277 2.92 -18.12 39.69
C LYS A 277 1.55 -17.47 39.88
N LYS A 278 0.54 -18.29 40.29
CA LYS A 278 -0.79 -17.82 40.68
C LYS A 278 -0.67 -16.63 41.66
N LEU A 279 -0.97 -15.44 41.27
CA LEU A 279 -1.26 -14.34 42.19
C LEU A 279 -2.67 -14.50 42.69
N LYS A 280 -2.83 -14.49 44.03
CA LYS A 280 -4.11 -14.44 44.74
C LYS A 280 -4.81 -13.13 44.36
N SER A 281 -6.12 -13.20 44.15
CA SER A 281 -7.03 -12.09 43.90
C SER A 281 -6.87 -10.98 44.96
N PRO A 282 -6.89 -9.71 44.57
CA PRO A 282 -6.85 -8.56 45.52
C PRO A 282 -8.21 -8.47 46.27
N PRO A 283 -8.22 -7.90 47.47
CA PRO A 283 -9.45 -7.70 48.25
C PRO A 283 -10.33 -6.60 47.62
N PRO A 284 -11.65 -6.57 47.93
CA PRO A 284 -12.57 -5.61 47.31
C PRO A 284 -12.31 -4.16 47.76
N ASN A 285 -12.48 -3.22 46.84
CA ASN A 285 -12.32 -1.78 47.08
C ASN A 285 -13.35 -1.21 48.07
N PRO A 286 -12.95 -0.28 48.95
CA PRO A 286 -13.88 0.51 49.74
C PRO A 286 -14.61 1.58 48.92
N PRO A 287 -15.76 2.12 49.37
CA PRO A 287 -16.61 2.99 48.59
C PRO A 287 -16.05 4.39 48.41
N LEU A 288 -16.35 4.98 47.25
CA LEU A 288 -15.97 6.33 46.83
C LEU A 288 -16.61 7.42 47.72
N ALA A 289 -15.77 8.27 48.32
CA ALA A 289 -16.21 9.53 48.92
C ALA A 289 -16.09 10.67 47.90
N ARG A 290 -17.14 11.48 47.80
CA ARG A 290 -17.19 12.72 47.01
C ARG A 290 -16.43 13.85 47.76
N GLY A 291 -15.66 14.64 47.02
CA GLY A 291 -15.11 15.89 47.48
C GLY A 291 -14.18 16.51 46.43
N GLY A 292 -14.55 17.69 45.92
CA GLY A 292 -13.79 18.45 44.95
C GLY A 292 -12.61 19.18 45.57
N GLU A 293 -11.68 19.59 44.70
CA GLU A 293 -11.03 20.91 44.68
C GLU A 293 -9.91 20.95 43.63
N GLU A 294 -9.88 22.02 42.90
CA GLU A 294 -8.86 22.39 41.91
C GLU A 294 -7.51 22.62 42.62
N LEU A 295 -6.40 22.17 41.99
CA LEU A 295 -5.07 22.78 42.20
C LEU A 295 -4.15 22.46 41.01
N ASN A 296 -3.75 23.53 40.31
CA ASN A 296 -2.64 23.55 39.35
C ASN A 296 -1.30 23.41 40.08
N PRO A 297 -0.30 22.76 39.51
CA PRO A 297 1.08 23.02 39.86
C PRO A 297 1.93 23.57 38.69
N PRO A 298 3.07 24.20 39.01
CA PRO A 298 3.73 25.16 38.15
C PRO A 298 4.82 24.59 37.25
N LEU A 299 5.11 25.36 36.19
CA LEU A 299 6.23 25.22 35.27
C LEU A 299 7.60 25.15 35.98
N ALA A 300 8.38 24.11 35.72
CA ALA A 300 9.81 24.08 36.02
C ALA A 300 10.62 24.01 34.69
N ARG A 301 11.46 25.04 34.52
CA ARG A 301 12.54 25.09 33.51
C ARG A 301 13.71 24.25 34.01
N GLY A 302 14.34 23.48 33.13
CA GLY A 302 15.62 22.84 33.35
C GLY A 302 16.18 22.37 32.01
N GLY A 303 17.14 23.14 31.47
CA GLY A 303 17.94 22.73 30.34
C GLY A 303 19.07 21.84 30.82
N GLU A 304 19.35 20.75 30.12
CA GLU A 304 20.58 19.98 30.23
C GLU A 304 21.14 19.60 28.89
N ASP A 305 22.46 19.65 28.81
CA ASP A 305 23.35 19.64 27.65
C ASP A 305 23.25 18.39 26.77
N LEU A 306 23.12 18.61 25.47
CA LEU A 306 23.30 17.65 24.39
C LEU A 306 24.77 17.57 23.94
N ASN A 307 25.62 16.88 24.70
CA ASN A 307 26.96 16.50 24.23
C ASN A 307 27.46 15.25 24.95
N SER A 308 26.96 14.06 24.58
CA SER A 308 27.68 12.79 24.80
C SER A 308 26.93 11.61 24.15
N LEU A 309 26.94 11.52 22.84
CA LEU A 309 26.56 10.29 22.10
C LEU A 309 27.55 10.05 20.97
N GLU A 310 28.84 9.93 21.34
CA GLU A 310 29.79 9.26 20.48
C GLU A 310 29.95 7.80 20.93
N ALA A 311 29.92 6.91 19.93
CA ALA A 311 30.43 5.55 19.91
C ALA A 311 29.93 4.55 20.98
N ARG A 312 28.87 3.83 20.69
CA ARG A 312 28.75 2.39 21.04
C ARG A 312 28.14 1.61 19.88
N GLY A 313 28.97 1.21 18.95
CA GLY A 313 28.71 0.09 18.07
C GLY A 313 28.79 -1.20 18.90
N GLY A 314 27.70 -1.99 18.91
CA GLY A 314 27.67 -3.29 19.56
C GLY A 314 26.66 -3.42 20.68
N GLU A 315 25.46 -2.83 20.57
CA GLU A 315 24.36 -3.19 21.48
C GLU A 315 23.62 -4.41 20.92
N ASP A 316 24.00 -5.47 21.51
CA ASP A 316 23.66 -6.88 21.48
C ASP A 316 22.18 -7.20 21.24
N LEU A 317 21.98 -8.26 20.42
CA LEU A 317 20.79 -9.10 20.38
C LEU A 317 20.22 -9.42 21.80
N ASN A 318 21.06 -9.43 22.83
CA ASN A 318 20.69 -9.63 24.24
C ASN A 318 19.83 -8.51 24.83
N SER A 319 19.92 -7.26 24.32
CA SER A 319 19.08 -6.15 24.80
C SER A 319 17.63 -6.27 24.33
N LEU A 320 17.38 -7.00 23.25
CA LEU A 320 16.04 -7.24 22.69
C LEU A 320 15.27 -8.36 23.38
N GLU A 321 15.98 -9.31 24.01
CA GLU A 321 15.35 -10.34 24.85
C GLU A 321 14.60 -9.75 26.06
N ALA A 322 15.05 -8.60 26.56
CA ALA A 322 14.40 -7.90 27.67
C ALA A 322 13.15 -7.10 27.26
N MET A 323 13.01 -6.72 25.96
CA MET A 323 11.90 -5.89 25.47
C MET A 323 10.67 -6.72 25.03
N GLY A 324 10.79 -8.05 24.93
CA GLY A 324 9.78 -8.96 24.39
C GLY A 324 8.49 -9.17 25.21
N LYS A 325 8.22 -8.36 26.24
CA LYS A 325 7.22 -8.70 27.27
C LYS A 325 5.75 -8.64 26.84
N ASN A 326 5.36 -8.00 25.72
CA ASN A 326 3.93 -7.79 25.43
C ASN A 326 3.44 -7.91 23.97
N SER A 327 4.28 -8.27 23.00
CA SER A 327 3.82 -8.36 21.61
C SER A 327 3.52 -9.80 21.18
N LYS A 328 2.28 -10.06 20.77
CA LYS A 328 1.82 -11.40 20.33
C LYS A 328 1.97 -11.67 18.85
N SER A 329 2.49 -10.74 18.04
CA SER A 329 2.50 -10.88 16.60
C SER A 329 3.87 -10.66 15.97
N ARG A 330 4.10 -11.33 14.84
CA ARG A 330 5.20 -11.09 13.91
C ARG A 330 4.97 -9.70 13.30
N CYS A 331 6.01 -8.86 13.19
CA CYS A 331 5.86 -7.53 12.62
C CYS A 331 6.66 -7.31 11.33
N ILE A 332 7.62 -8.19 11.02
CA ILE A 332 8.49 -8.07 9.84
C ILE A 332 8.08 -9.13 8.82
N TRP A 333 7.94 -8.73 7.56
CA TRP A 333 7.46 -9.55 6.47
C TRP A 333 8.32 -9.37 5.23
N LEU A 334 8.57 -10.46 4.53
CA LEU A 334 9.19 -10.46 3.20
C LEU A 334 8.09 -10.41 2.14
N ALA A 335 8.28 -9.58 1.09
CA ALA A 335 7.46 -9.67 -0.10
C ALA A 335 7.64 -11.03 -0.79
N ASP A 336 6.61 -11.54 -1.46
CA ASP A 336 6.62 -12.80 -2.20
C ASP A 336 7.73 -12.83 -3.26
N GLU A 337 8.04 -11.68 -3.83
CA GLU A 337 9.07 -11.53 -4.87
C GLU A 337 10.46 -12.03 -4.42
N TRP A 338 10.80 -11.92 -3.13
CA TRP A 338 12.05 -12.49 -2.61
C TRP A 338 12.16 -13.99 -2.84
N PHE A 339 11.07 -14.73 -2.58
CA PHE A 339 11.02 -16.17 -2.75
C PHE A 339 11.05 -16.56 -4.22
N LEU A 340 10.37 -15.78 -5.08
CA LEU A 340 10.39 -15.99 -6.53
C LEU A 340 11.79 -15.77 -7.11
N ILE A 341 12.49 -14.68 -6.74
CA ILE A 341 13.89 -14.41 -7.16
C ILE A 341 14.84 -15.51 -6.65
N ALA A 342 14.65 -15.97 -5.40
CA ALA A 342 15.44 -17.05 -4.82
C ALA A 342 15.22 -18.42 -5.49
N GLY A 343 14.14 -18.57 -6.27
CA GLY A 343 13.69 -19.84 -6.83
C GLY A 343 13.08 -20.78 -5.78
N TRP A 344 12.58 -20.22 -4.67
CA TRP A 344 11.98 -20.98 -3.56
C TRP A 344 10.46 -20.95 -3.63
N GLU A 345 9.84 -21.91 -2.94
CA GLU A 345 8.40 -21.90 -2.74
C GLU A 345 7.97 -20.78 -1.81
N LEU A 346 6.76 -20.26 -2.05
CA LEU A 346 6.16 -19.23 -1.21
C LEU A 346 5.83 -19.81 0.19
N PRO A 347 5.94 -19.03 1.26
CA PRO A 347 5.47 -19.40 2.58
C PRO A 347 3.99 -19.83 2.57
N GLN A 348 3.58 -20.58 3.59
CA GLN A 348 2.18 -20.98 3.73
C GLN A 348 1.30 -19.80 4.14
N ALA A 349 -0.01 -19.84 3.87
CA ALA A 349 -0.95 -18.78 4.21
C ALA A 349 -0.88 -18.38 5.71
N ALA A 350 -0.71 -19.36 6.60
CA ALA A 350 -0.55 -19.12 8.03
C ALA A 350 0.70 -18.30 8.42
N ASP A 351 1.71 -18.22 7.53
CA ASP A 351 2.92 -17.44 7.77
C ASP A 351 2.73 -15.94 7.51
N TYR A 352 1.65 -15.54 6.83
CA TYR A 352 1.37 -14.14 6.47
C TYR A 352 0.40 -13.42 7.42
N ALA A 353 -0.11 -14.09 8.46
CA ALA A 353 -1.17 -13.59 9.36
C ALA A 353 -2.37 -13.04 8.57
N ASP A 354 -2.77 -11.79 8.82
CA ASP A 354 -3.89 -11.13 8.13
C ASP A 354 -3.44 -10.31 6.90
N TYR A 355 -2.31 -10.66 6.30
CA TYR A 355 -1.75 -9.97 5.11
C TYR A 355 -1.58 -8.45 5.29
N PRO A 356 -0.92 -7.97 6.34
CA PRO A 356 -0.94 -6.57 6.75
C PRO A 356 -0.30 -5.61 5.73
N GLN A 357 0.45 -6.13 4.76
CA GLN A 357 1.15 -5.33 3.74
C GLN A 357 0.99 -5.91 2.32
N ILE A 358 -0.22 -6.31 1.99
CA ILE A 358 -0.52 -6.94 0.70
C ILE A 358 -0.18 -6.02 -0.49
N GLY A 359 -0.33 -4.71 -0.35
CA GLY A 359 0.05 -3.71 -1.35
C GLY A 359 1.56 -3.68 -1.64
N ASN A 360 2.41 -4.20 -0.74
CA ASN A 360 3.85 -4.41 -0.95
C ASN A 360 4.18 -5.82 -1.48
N GLY A 361 3.19 -6.58 -1.91
CA GLY A 361 3.38 -7.95 -2.37
C GLY A 361 3.67 -8.96 -1.26
N VAL A 362 3.37 -8.61 0.00
CA VAL A 362 3.50 -9.54 1.13
C VAL A 362 2.32 -10.49 1.13
N GLY A 363 2.52 -11.69 0.63
CA GLY A 363 1.50 -12.74 0.57
C GLY A 363 0.46 -12.57 -0.54
N SER A 364 0.60 -11.62 -1.44
CA SER A 364 -0.39 -11.35 -2.50
C SER A 364 -0.58 -12.54 -3.44
N ILE A 365 0.51 -13.21 -3.80
CA ILE A 365 0.47 -14.40 -4.66
C ILE A 365 -0.09 -15.60 -3.88
N ARG A 366 0.31 -15.77 -2.62
CA ARG A 366 -0.24 -16.82 -1.76
C ARG A 366 -1.76 -16.66 -1.56
N GLN A 367 -2.22 -15.43 -1.32
CA GLN A 367 -3.64 -15.13 -1.16
C GLN A 367 -4.41 -15.44 -2.45
N PHE A 368 -3.87 -15.05 -3.62
CA PHE A 368 -4.46 -15.37 -4.91
C PHE A 368 -4.62 -16.88 -5.09
N ILE A 369 -3.58 -17.68 -4.79
CA ILE A 369 -3.63 -19.15 -4.89
C ILE A 369 -4.73 -19.71 -3.98
N GLN A 370 -4.81 -19.25 -2.74
CA GLN A 370 -5.81 -19.71 -1.77
C GLN A 370 -7.24 -19.36 -2.20
N GLN A 371 -7.44 -18.14 -2.72
CA GLN A 371 -8.72 -17.71 -3.28
C GLN A 371 -9.08 -18.55 -4.49
N PHE A 372 -8.09 -18.85 -5.36
CA PHE A 372 -8.30 -19.68 -6.55
C PHE A 372 -8.76 -21.09 -6.17
N GLU A 373 -8.09 -21.75 -5.24
CA GLU A 373 -8.48 -23.08 -4.77
C GLU A 373 -9.93 -23.09 -4.26
N THR A 374 -10.29 -22.06 -3.46
CA THR A 374 -11.64 -21.93 -2.91
C THR A 374 -12.70 -21.68 -3.99
N ALA A 375 -12.42 -20.83 -4.96
CA ALA A 375 -13.34 -20.49 -6.04
C ALA A 375 -13.46 -21.63 -7.07
N PHE A 376 -12.36 -22.32 -7.34
CA PHE A 376 -12.32 -23.45 -8.27
C PHE A 376 -13.20 -24.63 -7.81
N GLU A 377 -13.23 -24.93 -6.51
CA GLU A 377 -14.10 -25.99 -5.96
C GLU A 377 -15.58 -25.78 -6.29
N LYS A 378 -16.04 -24.54 -6.45
CA LYS A 378 -17.43 -24.21 -6.81
C LYS A 378 -17.77 -24.56 -8.27
N VAL A 379 -16.75 -24.59 -9.14
CA VAL A 379 -16.93 -24.75 -10.61
C VAL A 379 -16.32 -26.03 -11.17
N ARG A 380 -15.61 -26.83 -10.39
CA ARG A 380 -14.90 -28.03 -10.86
C ARG A 380 -15.77 -29.06 -11.61
N SER A 381 -17.06 -29.09 -11.35
CA SER A 381 -18.04 -29.99 -11.97
C SER A 381 -18.76 -29.34 -13.16
N THR A 382 -18.41 -28.10 -13.52
CA THR A 382 -19.03 -27.39 -14.64
C THR A 382 -18.43 -27.89 -15.97
N ALA A 383 -19.21 -27.89 -17.04
CA ALA A 383 -18.73 -28.12 -18.40
C ALA A 383 -18.89 -26.83 -19.22
N VAL A 384 -17.90 -26.52 -20.03
CA VAL A 384 -17.91 -25.35 -20.94
C VAL A 384 -18.42 -25.77 -22.32
N ASN A 385 -19.56 -25.21 -22.74
CA ASN A 385 -20.16 -25.47 -24.02
C ASN A 385 -20.70 -24.17 -24.66
N PRO A 386 -20.24 -23.77 -25.86
CA PRO A 386 -19.22 -24.44 -26.68
C PRO A 386 -17.84 -24.48 -26.03
N PRO A 387 -16.96 -25.40 -26.43
CA PRO A 387 -15.59 -25.47 -25.95
C PRO A 387 -14.84 -24.14 -26.17
N ARG A 388 -13.97 -23.77 -25.22
CA ARG A 388 -13.19 -22.53 -25.26
C ARG A 388 -11.72 -22.82 -25.15
N LYS A 389 -10.93 -22.05 -25.92
CA LYS A 389 -9.47 -22.02 -25.87
C LYS A 389 -9.02 -20.60 -25.57
N LEU A 390 -8.30 -20.38 -24.47
CA LEU A 390 -7.94 -19.06 -23.97
C LEU A 390 -6.45 -18.98 -23.63
N ILE A 391 -5.92 -17.77 -23.76
CA ILE A 391 -4.58 -17.42 -23.29
C ILE A 391 -4.72 -16.64 -21.97
N TRP A 392 -4.03 -17.06 -20.92
CA TRP A 392 -3.90 -16.30 -19.69
C TRP A 392 -2.50 -15.67 -19.62
N VAL A 393 -2.39 -14.35 -19.68
CA VAL A 393 -1.11 -13.63 -19.69
C VAL A 393 -0.73 -13.25 -18.26
N VAL A 394 0.51 -13.52 -17.88
CA VAL A 394 1.07 -13.18 -16.57
C VAL A 394 2.53 -12.73 -16.69
N GLY A 395 3.07 -12.07 -15.68
CA GLY A 395 4.51 -11.86 -15.56
C GLY A 395 5.24 -13.18 -15.26
N ASN A 396 6.44 -13.35 -15.78
CA ASN A 396 7.17 -14.61 -15.64
C ASN A 396 7.59 -14.94 -14.19
N ALA A 397 7.57 -13.97 -13.29
CA ALA A 397 7.82 -14.21 -11.86
C ALA A 397 6.85 -15.25 -11.26
N VAL A 398 5.58 -15.23 -11.67
CA VAL A 398 4.53 -16.08 -11.08
C VAL A 398 4.26 -17.38 -11.86
N GLU A 399 4.99 -17.63 -12.94
CA GLU A 399 4.78 -18.79 -13.82
C GLU A 399 4.66 -20.11 -13.06
N LYS A 400 5.70 -20.44 -12.28
CA LYS A 400 5.72 -21.65 -11.45
C LYS A 400 4.59 -21.71 -10.43
N ALA A 401 4.29 -20.56 -9.81
CA ALA A 401 3.29 -20.48 -8.74
C ALA A 401 1.86 -20.71 -9.27
N PHE A 402 1.60 -20.33 -10.54
CA PHE A 402 0.26 -20.44 -11.16
C PHE A 402 0.07 -21.67 -12.04
N GLU A 403 1.12 -22.44 -12.34
CA GLU A 403 0.97 -23.72 -13.07
C GLU A 403 -0.10 -24.66 -12.47
N PRO A 404 -0.22 -24.84 -11.13
CA PRO A 404 -1.28 -25.67 -10.58
C PRO A 404 -2.69 -25.17 -10.92
N ALA A 405 -2.90 -23.84 -10.90
CA ALA A 405 -4.18 -23.25 -11.27
C ALA A 405 -4.54 -23.51 -12.73
N VAL A 406 -3.58 -23.39 -13.64
CA VAL A 406 -3.77 -23.72 -15.06
C VAL A 406 -4.13 -25.21 -15.25
N ARG A 407 -3.43 -26.10 -14.54
CA ARG A 407 -3.74 -27.55 -14.58
C ARG A 407 -5.16 -27.84 -14.08
N GLN A 408 -5.63 -27.14 -13.08
CA GLN A 408 -6.99 -27.28 -12.55
C GLN A 408 -8.03 -26.75 -13.53
N LEU A 409 -7.83 -25.57 -14.13
CA LEU A 409 -8.74 -25.02 -15.15
C LEU A 409 -8.89 -25.98 -16.32
N ASN A 410 -7.80 -26.61 -16.76
CA ASN A 410 -7.81 -27.59 -17.86
C ASN A 410 -8.44 -28.96 -17.50
N GLN A 411 -8.86 -29.17 -16.25
CA GLN A 411 -9.68 -30.32 -15.87
C GLN A 411 -11.17 -30.08 -16.16
N ILE A 412 -11.58 -28.82 -16.39
CA ILE A 412 -12.97 -28.50 -16.74
C ILE A 412 -13.25 -28.96 -18.17
N PRO A 413 -14.24 -29.86 -18.40
CA PRO A 413 -14.57 -30.31 -19.75
C PRO A 413 -14.94 -29.16 -20.69
N GLY A 414 -14.30 -29.12 -21.85
CA GLY A 414 -14.52 -28.05 -22.85
C GLY A 414 -13.72 -26.76 -22.61
N LEU A 415 -12.83 -26.70 -21.63
CA LEU A 415 -11.97 -25.55 -21.39
C LEU A 415 -10.49 -25.91 -21.62
N GLU A 416 -9.81 -25.11 -22.44
CA GLU A 416 -8.36 -25.13 -22.65
C GLU A 416 -7.80 -23.74 -22.30
N VAL A 417 -6.99 -23.63 -21.25
CA VAL A 417 -6.29 -22.40 -20.87
C VAL A 417 -4.79 -22.64 -21.02
N LYS A 418 -4.13 -21.81 -21.81
CA LYS A 418 -2.67 -21.77 -21.92
C LYS A 418 -2.16 -20.51 -21.24
N MET A 419 -1.31 -20.68 -20.22
CA MET A 419 -0.61 -19.55 -19.61
C MET A 419 0.55 -19.10 -20.50
N VAL A 420 0.70 -17.79 -20.68
CA VAL A 420 1.83 -17.15 -21.35
C VAL A 420 2.48 -16.21 -20.34
N ALA A 421 3.64 -16.62 -19.87
CA ALA A 421 4.43 -15.89 -18.90
C ALA A 421 5.45 -14.99 -19.61
N LEU A 422 5.42 -13.69 -19.32
CA LEU A 422 6.23 -12.68 -20.02
C LEU A 422 7.17 -11.94 -19.06
N CYS A 423 8.37 -11.62 -19.53
CA CYS A 423 9.18 -10.57 -18.94
C CYS A 423 9.07 -9.31 -19.79
N SER A 424 9.10 -8.14 -19.14
CA SER A 424 8.95 -6.88 -19.85
C SER A 424 10.17 -6.58 -20.72
N GLN A 425 9.95 -6.37 -22.01
CA GLN A 425 10.95 -5.80 -22.93
C GLN A 425 10.92 -4.27 -22.83
N TYR A 426 9.76 -3.71 -22.51
CA TYR A 426 9.57 -2.29 -22.37
C TYR A 426 10.37 -1.71 -21.18
N TRP A 427 10.26 -2.28 -19.99
CA TRP A 427 10.99 -1.83 -18.81
C TRP A 427 12.39 -2.44 -18.69
N GLY A 428 12.65 -3.55 -19.36
CA GLY A 428 13.85 -4.37 -19.23
C GLY A 428 13.58 -5.66 -18.48
N GLN A 429 14.40 -6.67 -18.75
CA GLN A 429 14.18 -8.06 -18.31
C GLN A 429 14.19 -8.28 -16.78
N ASN A 430 14.65 -7.28 -16.02
CA ASN A 430 14.59 -7.33 -14.55
C ASN A 430 13.18 -7.03 -14.00
N ILE A 431 12.25 -6.57 -14.84
CA ILE A 431 10.86 -6.34 -14.47
C ILE A 431 10.04 -7.56 -14.90
N THR A 432 9.62 -8.34 -13.92
CA THR A 432 9.02 -9.66 -14.09
C THR A 432 7.60 -9.78 -13.51
N VAL A 433 7.13 -8.70 -12.86
CA VAL A 433 5.83 -8.67 -12.20
C VAL A 433 4.69 -8.39 -13.19
N THR A 434 3.56 -9.06 -13.02
CA THR A 434 2.40 -8.97 -13.92
C THR A 434 1.89 -7.54 -14.12
N GLY A 435 1.76 -6.76 -13.04
CA GLY A 435 1.18 -5.41 -13.08
C GLY A 435 2.01 -4.35 -13.83
N LEU A 436 3.25 -4.67 -14.18
CA LEU A 436 4.12 -3.77 -14.96
C LEU A 436 4.26 -4.16 -16.44
N LEU A 437 3.62 -5.25 -16.89
CA LEU A 437 3.57 -5.57 -18.31
C LEU A 437 2.78 -4.51 -19.06
N THR A 438 3.29 -4.13 -20.23
CA THR A 438 2.73 -3.07 -21.08
C THR A 438 2.01 -3.65 -22.29
N GLY A 439 1.21 -2.80 -22.97
CA GLY A 439 0.58 -3.18 -24.23
C GLY A 439 1.61 -3.60 -25.29
N GLN A 440 2.76 -2.92 -25.36
CA GLN A 440 3.86 -3.25 -26.28
C GLN A 440 4.51 -4.61 -25.94
N ASP A 441 4.63 -4.97 -24.67
CA ASP A 441 5.13 -6.29 -24.26
C ASP A 441 4.22 -7.39 -24.76
N LEU A 442 2.90 -7.24 -24.56
CA LEU A 442 1.89 -8.18 -25.00
C LEU A 442 1.80 -8.26 -26.53
N GLN A 443 1.79 -7.10 -27.21
CA GLN A 443 1.77 -7.01 -28.66
C GLN A 443 2.93 -7.80 -29.28
N SER A 444 4.13 -7.57 -28.80
CA SER A 444 5.35 -8.20 -29.32
C SER A 444 5.38 -9.72 -29.06
N ALA A 445 4.96 -10.14 -27.88
CA ALA A 445 5.02 -11.53 -27.47
C ALA A 445 3.91 -12.40 -28.07
N LEU A 446 2.72 -11.83 -28.28
CA LEU A 446 1.54 -12.58 -28.70
C LEU A 446 1.32 -12.54 -30.22
N GLN A 447 2.04 -11.67 -30.93
CA GLN A 447 1.92 -11.56 -32.38
C GLN A 447 2.26 -12.89 -33.08
N GLY A 448 1.33 -13.37 -33.91
CA GLY A 448 1.50 -14.64 -34.66
C GLY A 448 1.26 -15.91 -33.85
N MET A 449 0.91 -15.81 -32.56
CA MET A 449 0.48 -16.96 -31.77
C MET A 449 -0.97 -17.33 -32.06
N ASP A 450 -1.31 -18.63 -31.88
CA ASP A 450 -2.71 -19.05 -31.79
C ASP A 450 -3.30 -18.61 -30.46
N LEU A 451 -4.17 -17.59 -30.48
CA LEU A 451 -4.78 -16.96 -29.32
C LEU A 451 -6.16 -17.56 -28.96
N GLY A 452 -6.61 -18.55 -29.72
CA GLY A 452 -7.90 -19.19 -29.48
C GLY A 452 -9.09 -18.21 -29.51
N ASP A 453 -9.97 -18.33 -28.52
CA ASP A 453 -11.17 -17.50 -28.38
C ASP A 453 -10.89 -16.14 -27.71
N GLY A 454 -9.68 -15.93 -27.15
CA GLY A 454 -9.27 -14.66 -26.56
C GLY A 454 -8.25 -14.76 -25.43
N ILE A 455 -8.00 -13.60 -24.83
CA ILE A 455 -6.97 -13.40 -23.80
C ILE A 455 -7.64 -13.02 -22.48
N LEU A 456 -7.35 -13.76 -21.41
CA LEU A 456 -7.63 -13.38 -20.04
C LEU A 456 -6.51 -12.42 -19.58
N LEU A 457 -6.84 -11.16 -19.41
CA LEU A 457 -5.91 -10.08 -19.09
C LEU A 457 -6.08 -9.65 -17.64
N PRO A 458 -5.12 -9.88 -16.74
CA PRO A 458 -5.19 -9.34 -15.37
C PRO A 458 -5.31 -7.82 -15.35
N SER A 459 -6.38 -7.29 -14.75
CA SER A 459 -6.66 -5.84 -14.69
C SER A 459 -5.57 -5.04 -13.95
N VAL A 460 -4.73 -5.71 -13.16
CA VAL A 460 -3.55 -5.09 -12.51
C VAL A 460 -2.54 -4.52 -13.52
N MET A 461 -2.61 -4.90 -14.80
CA MET A 461 -1.82 -4.29 -15.89
C MET A 461 -2.37 -2.95 -16.37
N LEU A 462 -3.60 -2.61 -15.97
CA LEU A 462 -4.34 -1.46 -16.47
C LEU A 462 -4.39 -0.34 -15.43
N LYS A 463 -4.58 0.89 -15.89
CA LYS A 463 -4.88 2.02 -15.01
C LYS A 463 -6.25 1.79 -14.35
N GLN A 464 -6.34 2.05 -13.06
CA GLN A 464 -7.61 1.92 -12.34
C GLN A 464 -8.69 2.80 -13.00
N GLY A 465 -9.86 2.19 -13.27
CA GLY A 465 -10.99 2.85 -13.92
C GLY A 465 -10.82 3.13 -15.42
N GLU A 466 -9.69 2.76 -16.05
CA GLU A 466 -9.47 2.95 -17.49
C GLU A 466 -8.88 1.68 -18.14
N PRO A 467 -9.32 1.29 -19.33
CA PRO A 467 -8.77 0.15 -20.06
C PRO A 467 -7.46 0.51 -20.80
N ARG A 468 -6.45 1.00 -20.04
CA ARG A 468 -5.22 1.58 -20.58
C ARG A 468 -3.98 1.07 -19.83
N PHE A 469 -2.98 0.61 -20.56
CA PHE A 469 -1.68 0.17 -20.03
C PHE A 469 -0.78 1.34 -19.60
N LEU A 470 0.34 1.01 -18.96
CA LEU A 470 1.35 2.01 -18.55
C LEU A 470 2.06 2.72 -19.71
N ASP A 471 2.13 2.10 -20.88
CA ASP A 471 2.70 2.66 -22.10
C ASP A 471 1.70 3.48 -22.95
N ASP A 472 0.52 3.74 -22.39
CA ASP A 472 -0.60 4.48 -22.97
C ASP A 472 -1.41 3.72 -24.04
N MET A 473 -1.03 2.51 -24.43
CA MET A 473 -1.84 1.66 -25.30
C MET A 473 -3.16 1.29 -24.60
N THR A 474 -4.26 1.30 -25.32
CA THR A 474 -5.55 0.84 -24.81
C THR A 474 -5.75 -0.65 -25.05
N VAL A 475 -6.64 -1.27 -24.28
CA VAL A 475 -7.03 -2.67 -24.48
C VAL A 475 -7.66 -2.88 -25.87
N GLU A 476 -8.43 -1.89 -26.35
CA GLU A 476 -9.06 -1.92 -27.67
C GLU A 476 -8.02 -1.88 -28.81
N GLU A 477 -7.01 -1.01 -28.72
CA GLU A 477 -5.91 -0.95 -29.68
C GLU A 477 -5.15 -2.28 -29.75
N LEU A 478 -4.84 -2.88 -28.59
CA LEU A 478 -4.18 -4.18 -28.51
C LEU A 478 -5.05 -5.29 -29.11
N ALA A 479 -6.35 -5.31 -28.80
CA ALA A 479 -7.31 -6.28 -29.34
C ALA A 479 -7.42 -6.17 -30.87
N GLY A 480 -7.47 -4.95 -31.40
CA GLY A 480 -7.48 -4.67 -32.84
C GLY A 480 -6.20 -5.15 -33.55
N PHE A 481 -5.03 -4.92 -32.93
CA PHE A 481 -3.74 -5.38 -33.46
C PHE A 481 -3.63 -6.91 -33.49
N LEU A 482 -3.97 -7.57 -32.37
CA LEU A 482 -3.91 -9.03 -32.23
C LEU A 482 -5.08 -9.75 -32.93
N LYS A 483 -6.11 -9.02 -33.38
CA LYS A 483 -7.34 -9.54 -33.98
C LYS A 483 -8.02 -10.58 -33.11
N THR A 484 -8.05 -10.36 -31.82
CA THR A 484 -8.65 -11.27 -30.84
C THR A 484 -9.40 -10.51 -29.76
N ARG A 485 -10.26 -11.20 -29.01
CA ARG A 485 -10.94 -10.63 -27.85
C ARG A 485 -10.00 -10.59 -26.66
N ILE A 486 -10.08 -9.53 -25.88
CA ILE A 486 -9.37 -9.40 -24.61
C ILE A 486 -10.41 -9.27 -23.51
N PHE A 487 -10.27 -10.07 -22.45
CA PHE A 487 -11.15 -10.11 -21.29
C PHE A 487 -10.35 -9.62 -20.08
N PRO A 488 -10.43 -8.32 -19.69
CA PRO A 488 -9.88 -7.86 -18.44
C PRO A 488 -10.53 -8.62 -17.28
N VAL A 489 -9.73 -9.09 -16.33
CA VAL A 489 -10.19 -9.86 -15.16
C VAL A 489 -9.57 -9.31 -13.89
N SER A 490 -10.42 -8.99 -12.91
CA SER A 490 -10.02 -8.48 -11.60
C SER A 490 -10.14 -9.59 -10.57
N GLY A 491 -8.98 -10.10 -10.10
CA GLY A 491 -8.95 -11.18 -9.13
C GLY A 491 -9.37 -12.54 -9.66
N VAL A 492 -9.61 -13.45 -8.74
CA VAL A 492 -9.80 -14.87 -9.02
C VAL A 492 -11.20 -15.19 -9.55
N GLU A 493 -12.24 -14.55 -9.01
CA GLU A 493 -13.63 -14.87 -9.40
C GLU A 493 -13.90 -14.46 -10.84
N GLU A 494 -13.40 -13.29 -11.27
CA GLU A 494 -13.50 -12.86 -12.66
C GLU A 494 -12.61 -13.68 -13.61
N LEU A 495 -11.44 -14.12 -13.15
CA LEU A 495 -10.59 -15.01 -13.92
C LEU A 495 -11.33 -16.32 -14.24
N ILE A 496 -11.93 -16.95 -13.24
CA ILE A 496 -12.64 -18.23 -13.40
C ILE A 496 -13.92 -18.02 -14.24
N SER A 497 -14.76 -17.03 -13.90
CA SER A 497 -16.00 -16.76 -14.65
C SER A 497 -15.72 -16.37 -16.09
N GLY A 498 -14.68 -15.55 -16.34
CA GLY A 498 -14.20 -15.22 -17.67
C GLY A 498 -13.72 -16.44 -18.45
N ALA A 499 -13.02 -17.37 -17.78
CA ALA A 499 -12.56 -18.61 -18.41
C ALA A 499 -13.72 -19.52 -18.83
N ILE A 500 -14.70 -19.75 -17.97
CA ILE A 500 -15.85 -20.63 -18.26
C ILE A 500 -16.97 -19.95 -19.05
N GLY A 501 -16.84 -18.65 -19.34
CA GLY A 501 -17.78 -17.90 -20.18
C GLY A 501 -19.08 -17.51 -19.48
N LEU A 502 -19.12 -17.50 -18.15
CA LEU A 502 -20.20 -16.87 -17.40
C LEU A 502 -20.07 -15.35 -17.56
N LYS A 503 -21.17 -14.68 -17.90
CA LYS A 503 -21.20 -13.22 -17.85
C LYS A 503 -20.93 -12.82 -16.39
N THR A 504 -19.83 -12.14 -16.15
CA THR A 504 -19.67 -11.39 -14.89
C THR A 504 -20.86 -10.46 -14.79
N VAL A 505 -21.57 -10.54 -13.68
CA VAL A 505 -22.48 -9.47 -13.28
C VAL A 505 -21.61 -8.21 -13.29
N GLU A 506 -21.97 -7.24 -14.12
CA GLU A 506 -21.25 -5.96 -14.17
C GLU A 506 -21.06 -5.51 -12.72
N SER A 507 -19.84 -5.65 -12.21
CA SER A 507 -19.44 -4.98 -11.00
C SER A 507 -19.49 -3.49 -11.38
N LYS A 508 -20.54 -2.82 -10.92
CA LYS A 508 -20.63 -1.36 -11.00
C LYS A 508 -19.37 -0.82 -10.35
N VAL A 509 -18.42 -0.40 -11.20
CA VAL A 509 -17.28 0.42 -10.84
C VAL A 509 -17.77 1.81 -10.55
#